data_dbdfc900a74d2a2bc417d8104758a090
#
_entry.id   dbdfc900a74d2a2bc417d8104758a090
#
_cell.length_a   1.000
_cell.length_b   1.000
_cell.length_c   1.000
_cell.angle_alpha   90.00
_cell.angle_beta   90.00
_cell.angle_gamma   90.00
#
_symmetry.space_group_name_H-M   'P 1'
#
loop_
_entity.id
_entity.type
_entity.pdbx_description
1 polymer ?
#
loop_
_entity_poly.entity_id
_entity_poly.type
_entity_poly.pdbx_seq_one_letter_code
_entity_poly.pdbx_strand_id
1 'polypeptide(L)'
;MLCGIRSQWDHFRSRELLFRMPARKQTKKRSRKAKPGSKGLIPAECRIEAMDRPTSELGSAVGKSGGCVIGTYREPLGAHSVLLAVLPIDSVDPTPFQRDLSEAHHKRLAGVIEKTGRFLDPIIAVTAPDGGFWTPNGRHRLAAMKRLGAKSITALVLPDRELAWQILALNTEKAHNLKERSLEVIRIYRGLVEENPTQLESQFAFYLEEPALVTLGVCYEREPRFAGGSYHPILRRLEEFSDEPVKGAVKVHERHAGMVLQLDEKVSGVVKELKEHGLVSPYLRSFVVARINPLRWIKGELPPLENVLKTMRERAAKFNVGKIRQQDLAGAVGPPDEE
;
A
#
# COMPACT_ATOMS: atom_id res chain seq x y z
N MET A 1 26.01 -67.59 -15.61
CA MET A 1 27.45 -67.43 -15.71
C MET A 1 27.83 -66.04 -15.25
N LEU A 2 28.61 -66.05 -14.19
CA LEU A 2 29.69 -65.12 -13.83
C LEU A 2 29.28 -63.66 -13.57
N CYS A 3 29.32 -63.28 -12.33
CA CYS A 3 30.43 -62.70 -11.56
C CYS A 3 30.52 -61.19 -11.78
N GLY A 4 30.23 -60.29 -10.87
CA GLY A 4 30.83 -60.05 -9.58
C GLY A 4 31.88 -58.95 -9.76
N ILE A 5 31.76 -57.88 -9.01
CA ILE A 5 32.83 -57.33 -8.21
C ILE A 5 32.34 -56.05 -7.53
N ARG A 6 32.34 -56.06 -6.21
CA ARG A 6 32.36 -54.89 -5.30
C ARG A 6 33.76 -54.31 -5.23
N SER A 7 33.91 -53.00 -5.14
CA SER A 7 34.98 -52.32 -4.38
C SER A 7 34.52 -50.90 -4.13
N GLN A 8 34.21 -50.53 -2.93
CA GLN A 8 35.06 -49.93 -1.91
C GLN A 8 35.88 -48.74 -2.43
N TRP A 9 35.45 -47.53 -2.12
CA TRP A 9 36.34 -46.45 -1.76
C TRP A 9 35.68 -45.59 -0.67
N ASP A 10 36.04 -45.86 0.58
CA ASP A 10 35.91 -44.96 1.71
C ASP A 10 37.08 -43.97 1.74
N HIS A 11 36.84 -42.83 2.35
CA HIS A 11 37.77 -41.84 2.84
C HIS A 11 38.53 -40.96 1.83
N PHE A 12 38.00 -39.75 1.67
CA PHE A 12 38.83 -38.55 1.80
C PHE A 12 38.00 -37.35 2.30
N ARG A 13 38.12 -37.06 3.59
CA ARG A 13 37.75 -35.75 4.14
C ARG A 13 38.77 -34.74 3.65
N SER A 14 38.30 -33.82 2.80
CA SER A 14 39.06 -32.61 2.48
C SER A 14 38.20 -31.39 2.80
N ARG A 15 38.70 -30.63 3.74
CA ARG A 15 38.24 -29.32 4.12
C ARG A 15 38.27 -28.41 2.89
N GLU A 16 37.12 -28.09 2.29
CA GLU A 16 37.01 -26.95 1.38
C GLU A 16 36.71 -25.70 2.20
N LEU A 17 37.70 -24.87 2.33
CA LEU A 17 37.62 -23.50 2.71
C LEU A 17 36.82 -22.74 1.62
N LEU A 18 35.50 -22.62 1.80
CA LEU A 18 34.68 -21.72 1.01
C LEU A 18 35.08 -20.27 1.33
N PHE A 19 35.95 -19.73 0.49
CA PHE A 19 36.17 -18.28 0.41
C PHE A 19 34.82 -17.59 0.08
N ARG A 20 34.19 -17.05 1.09
CA ARG A 20 33.03 -16.13 0.92
C ARG A 20 33.58 -14.87 0.27
N MET A 21 33.42 -14.74 -1.04
CA MET A 21 33.63 -13.47 -1.73
C MET A 21 32.64 -12.43 -1.17
N PRO A 22 33.09 -11.23 -0.81
CA PRO A 22 32.18 -10.18 -0.36
C PRO A 22 31.22 -9.83 -1.49
N ALA A 23 29.92 -9.80 -1.18
CA ALA A 23 28.87 -9.40 -2.11
C ALA A 23 29.20 -8.03 -2.70
N ARG A 24 29.42 -8.00 -4.01
CA ARG A 24 29.68 -6.79 -4.79
C ARG A 24 28.48 -5.88 -4.64
N LYS A 25 28.60 -4.77 -3.89
CA LYS A 25 27.57 -3.73 -3.79
C LYS A 25 27.17 -3.34 -5.21
N GLN A 26 25.98 -3.71 -5.62
CA GLN A 26 25.38 -3.21 -6.86
C GLN A 26 25.14 -1.71 -6.66
N THR A 27 26.03 -0.90 -7.21
CA THR A 27 25.79 0.53 -7.35
C THR A 27 24.55 0.69 -8.24
N LYS A 28 23.43 1.16 -7.68
CA LYS A 28 22.24 1.54 -8.45
C LYS A 28 22.71 2.53 -9.53
N LYS A 29 22.78 2.06 -10.79
CA LYS A 29 23.01 2.93 -11.94
C LYS A 29 21.89 3.98 -11.90
N ARG A 30 22.25 5.27 -11.73
CA ARG A 30 21.32 6.37 -11.91
C ARG A 30 20.66 6.20 -13.27
N SER A 31 19.34 5.98 -13.32
CA SER A 31 18.61 5.92 -14.57
C SER A 31 18.81 7.24 -15.31
N ARG A 32 19.36 7.18 -16.53
CA ARG A 32 19.45 8.38 -17.37
C ARG A 32 18.03 8.86 -17.61
N LYS A 33 17.76 10.15 -17.38
CA LYS A 33 16.48 10.77 -17.75
C LYS A 33 16.21 10.49 -19.22
N ALA A 34 15.05 9.95 -19.53
CA ALA A 34 14.63 9.73 -20.92
C ALA A 34 14.54 11.08 -21.66
N LYS A 35 14.91 11.08 -22.93
CA LYS A 35 14.72 12.27 -23.78
C LYS A 35 13.22 12.43 -24.07
N PRO A 36 12.65 13.66 -24.05
CA PRO A 36 11.30 13.90 -24.53
C PRO A 36 11.10 13.30 -25.92
N GLY A 37 9.95 12.67 -26.17
CA GLY A 37 9.61 12.04 -27.45
C GLY A 37 10.34 10.71 -27.76
N SER A 38 11.05 10.12 -26.80
CA SER A 38 11.82 8.88 -27.02
C SER A 38 11.07 7.58 -26.69
N LYS A 39 9.84 7.66 -26.19
CA LYS A 39 9.03 6.49 -25.79
C LYS A 39 7.58 6.63 -26.22
N GLY A 40 6.95 5.49 -26.48
CA GLY A 40 5.53 5.37 -26.76
C GLY A 40 5.18 5.51 -28.25
N LEU A 41 3.88 5.56 -28.51
CA LEU A 41 3.30 5.63 -29.84
C LEU A 41 3.18 7.08 -30.31
N ILE A 42 3.31 7.31 -31.61
CA ILE A 42 2.88 8.57 -32.21
C ILE A 42 1.34 8.58 -32.33
N PRO A 43 0.69 9.77 -32.45
CA PRO A 43 -0.78 9.86 -32.44
C PRO A 43 -1.48 8.97 -33.47
N ALA A 44 -0.90 8.79 -34.64
CA ALA A 44 -1.48 7.94 -35.68
C ALA A 44 -1.51 6.45 -35.30
N GLU A 45 -0.51 5.98 -34.55
CA GLU A 45 -0.39 4.58 -34.12
C GLU A 45 -1.35 4.24 -32.97
N CYS A 46 -1.89 5.27 -32.28
CA CYS A 46 -2.88 5.05 -31.22
C CYS A 46 -4.25 4.61 -31.77
N ARG A 47 -4.48 4.74 -33.06
CA ARG A 47 -5.73 4.32 -33.72
C ARG A 47 -5.76 2.79 -33.80
N ILE A 48 -6.88 2.20 -33.40
CA ILE A 48 -7.15 0.75 -33.53
C ILE A 48 -8.01 0.56 -34.79
N GLU A 49 -7.54 -0.22 -35.74
CA GLU A 49 -8.31 -0.61 -36.92
C GLU A 49 -9.09 -1.90 -36.70
N ALA A 50 -8.52 -2.84 -35.90
CA ALA A 50 -9.17 -4.07 -35.52
C ALA A 50 -8.95 -4.33 -34.02
N MET A 51 -10.02 -4.69 -33.31
CA MET A 51 -9.94 -5.05 -31.89
C MET A 51 -9.29 -6.43 -31.75
N ASP A 52 -8.39 -6.55 -30.79
CA ASP A 52 -7.93 -7.85 -30.30
C ASP A 52 -9.03 -8.58 -29.52
N ARG A 53 -8.82 -9.85 -29.24
CA ARG A 53 -9.81 -10.69 -28.55
C ARG A 53 -10.19 -10.15 -27.17
N PRO A 54 -9.26 -9.78 -26.27
CA PRO A 54 -9.60 -9.21 -24.96
C PRO A 54 -10.43 -7.93 -25.07
N THR A 55 -10.10 -7.05 -25.99
CA THR A 55 -10.85 -5.81 -26.22
C THR A 55 -12.26 -6.06 -26.77
N SER A 56 -12.41 -7.06 -27.65
CA SER A 56 -13.72 -7.48 -28.18
C SER A 56 -14.60 -8.10 -27.10
N GLU A 57 -14.03 -8.96 -26.25
CA GLU A 57 -14.73 -9.56 -25.09
C GLU A 57 -15.18 -8.47 -24.11
N LEU A 58 -14.33 -7.48 -23.83
CA LEU A 58 -14.67 -6.34 -23.01
C LEU A 58 -15.79 -5.49 -23.62
N GLY A 59 -15.74 -5.21 -24.92
CA GLY A 59 -16.83 -4.53 -25.63
C GLY A 59 -18.15 -5.29 -25.53
N SER A 60 -18.11 -6.60 -25.60
CA SER A 60 -19.28 -7.47 -25.39
C SER A 60 -19.83 -7.39 -23.96
N ALA A 61 -18.93 -7.30 -22.95
CA ALA A 61 -19.33 -7.10 -21.56
C ALA A 61 -20.01 -5.75 -21.36
N VAL A 62 -19.48 -4.67 -21.95
CA VAL A 62 -20.11 -3.34 -21.96
C VAL A 62 -21.52 -3.41 -22.57
N GLY A 63 -21.69 -4.06 -23.70
CA GLY A 63 -23.00 -4.22 -24.34
C GLY A 63 -23.99 -5.02 -23.48
N LYS A 64 -23.55 -6.10 -22.85
CA LYS A 64 -24.37 -6.93 -21.96
C LYS A 64 -24.86 -6.18 -20.73
N SER A 65 -24.08 -5.21 -20.22
CA SER A 65 -24.48 -4.35 -19.11
C SER A 65 -25.45 -3.24 -19.51
N GLY A 66 -25.82 -3.14 -20.79
CA GLY A 66 -26.62 -2.03 -21.33
C GLY A 66 -25.80 -0.77 -21.63
N GLY A 67 -24.48 -0.87 -21.60
CA GLY A 67 -23.59 0.24 -21.98
C GLY A 67 -23.33 0.32 -23.49
N CYS A 68 -22.64 1.37 -23.90
CA CYS A 68 -22.28 1.62 -25.29
C CYS A 68 -20.79 1.96 -25.41
N VAL A 69 -20.07 1.26 -26.30
CA VAL A 69 -18.70 1.60 -26.67
C VAL A 69 -18.74 2.76 -27.66
N ILE A 70 -18.09 3.87 -27.31
CA ILE A 70 -18.01 5.08 -28.15
C ILE A 70 -16.80 5.03 -29.06
N GLY A 71 -15.71 4.44 -28.59
CA GLY A 71 -14.48 4.30 -29.37
C GLY A 71 -13.45 3.43 -28.69
N THR A 72 -12.42 3.06 -29.45
CA THR A 72 -11.28 2.28 -28.99
C THR A 72 -9.99 2.94 -29.43
N TYR A 73 -8.98 2.87 -28.58
CA TYR A 73 -7.65 3.38 -28.91
C TYR A 73 -6.57 2.62 -28.15
N ARG A 74 -5.33 2.73 -28.59
CA ARG A 74 -4.16 2.32 -27.82
C ARG A 74 -3.65 3.49 -27.00
N GLU A 75 -3.47 3.28 -25.69
CA GLU A 75 -2.83 4.31 -24.89
C GLU A 75 -1.38 4.51 -25.35
N PRO A 76 -0.87 5.76 -25.36
CA PRO A 76 0.35 6.09 -26.09
C PRO A 76 1.64 5.58 -25.46
N LEU A 77 1.68 5.16 -24.18
CA LEU A 77 2.92 4.78 -23.52
C LEU A 77 3.25 3.29 -23.69
N GLY A 78 2.29 2.40 -23.41
CA GLY A 78 2.45 0.94 -23.41
C GLY A 78 1.73 0.25 -24.57
N ALA A 79 1.00 0.99 -25.41
CA ALA A 79 0.21 0.49 -26.54
C ALA A 79 -0.94 -0.45 -26.14
N HIS A 80 -1.39 -0.40 -24.89
CA HIS A 80 -2.52 -1.19 -24.40
C HIS A 80 -3.85 -0.67 -24.94
N SER A 81 -4.76 -1.58 -25.28
CA SER A 81 -6.09 -1.22 -25.76
C SER A 81 -6.95 -0.65 -24.63
N VAL A 82 -7.67 0.43 -24.91
CA VAL A 82 -8.60 1.10 -24.01
C VAL A 82 -9.92 1.34 -24.71
N LEU A 83 -11.04 1.06 -24.06
CA LEU A 83 -12.38 1.40 -24.54
C LEU A 83 -12.84 2.71 -23.89
N LEU A 84 -13.27 3.67 -24.71
CA LEU A 84 -14.10 4.77 -24.25
C LEU A 84 -15.56 4.33 -24.35
N ALA A 85 -16.25 4.24 -23.21
CA ALA A 85 -17.62 3.75 -23.15
C ALA A 85 -18.51 4.65 -22.29
N VAL A 86 -19.81 4.55 -22.52
CA VAL A 86 -20.84 5.08 -21.62
C VAL A 86 -21.51 3.89 -20.96
N LEU A 87 -21.45 3.84 -19.64
CA LEU A 87 -21.97 2.75 -18.82
C LEU A 87 -23.24 3.20 -18.09
N PRO A 88 -24.26 2.32 -17.91
CA PRO A 88 -25.35 2.60 -16.99
C PRO A 88 -24.78 2.88 -15.59
N ILE A 89 -25.29 3.89 -14.91
CA ILE A 89 -24.72 4.33 -13.62
C ILE A 89 -24.81 3.24 -12.54
N ASP A 90 -25.84 2.39 -12.62
CA ASP A 90 -26.07 1.30 -11.66
C ASP A 90 -25.24 0.04 -11.95
N SER A 91 -24.60 -0.04 -13.12
CA SER A 91 -23.67 -1.11 -13.46
C SER A 91 -22.23 -0.85 -12.97
N VAL A 92 -21.99 0.30 -12.32
CA VAL A 92 -20.66 0.71 -11.86
C VAL A 92 -20.66 0.89 -10.36
N ASP A 93 -19.75 0.16 -9.69
CA ASP A 93 -19.50 0.28 -8.26
C ASP A 93 -18.07 0.72 -7.96
N PRO A 94 -17.84 1.32 -6.78
CA PRO A 94 -16.48 1.55 -6.31
C PRO A 94 -15.76 0.22 -6.13
N THR A 95 -14.45 0.17 -6.38
CA THR A 95 -13.65 -1.00 -6.02
C THR A 95 -13.75 -1.24 -4.51
N PRO A 96 -13.98 -2.49 -4.02
CA PRO A 96 -14.33 -2.78 -2.63
C PRO A 96 -13.36 -2.21 -1.57
N PHE A 97 -12.09 -2.05 -1.91
CA PHE A 97 -11.02 -1.68 -0.97
C PHE A 97 -10.64 -0.20 -1.04
N GLN A 98 -11.46 0.62 -1.69
CA GLN A 98 -11.23 2.06 -1.72
C GLN A 98 -11.55 2.72 -0.38
N ARG A 99 -10.84 3.82 -0.12
CA ARG A 99 -11.05 4.75 0.99
C ARG A 99 -12.51 5.21 1.08
N ASP A 100 -12.99 5.50 2.28
CA ASP A 100 -14.34 6.02 2.48
C ASP A 100 -14.60 7.32 1.72
N LEU A 101 -15.83 7.48 1.26
CA LEU A 101 -16.24 8.62 0.47
C LEU A 101 -16.33 9.88 1.34
N SER A 102 -15.58 10.93 0.98
CA SER A 102 -15.73 12.23 1.62
C SER A 102 -17.03 12.89 1.15
N GLU A 103 -18.00 13.03 2.06
CA GLU A 103 -19.31 13.61 1.76
C GLU A 103 -19.22 15.06 1.27
N ALA A 104 -18.36 15.85 1.90
CA ALA A 104 -18.14 17.25 1.49
C ALA A 104 -17.54 17.35 0.08
N HIS A 105 -16.63 16.44 -0.26
CA HIS A 105 -15.94 16.47 -1.58
C HIS A 105 -16.91 16.13 -2.72
N HIS A 106 -17.65 15.02 -2.62
CA HIS A 106 -18.57 14.65 -3.71
C HIS A 106 -19.77 15.61 -3.85
N LYS A 107 -20.24 16.22 -2.74
CA LYS A 107 -21.25 17.29 -2.79
C LYS A 107 -20.76 18.51 -3.57
N ARG A 108 -19.51 18.94 -3.28
CA ARG A 108 -18.88 20.05 -4.02
C ARG A 108 -18.73 19.72 -5.50
N LEU A 109 -18.26 18.51 -5.81
CA LEU A 109 -18.07 18.04 -7.18
C LEU A 109 -19.41 17.99 -7.93
N ALA A 110 -20.50 17.49 -7.32
CA ALA A 110 -21.83 17.49 -7.88
C ALA A 110 -22.27 18.92 -8.23
N GLY A 111 -22.09 19.87 -7.31
CA GLY A 111 -22.43 21.28 -7.58
C GLY A 111 -21.62 21.91 -8.72
N VAL A 112 -20.35 21.51 -8.92
CA VAL A 112 -19.55 21.97 -10.07
C VAL A 112 -20.06 21.36 -11.37
N ILE A 113 -20.34 20.06 -11.40
CA ILE A 113 -20.88 19.36 -12.59
C ILE A 113 -22.23 19.96 -12.99
N GLU A 114 -23.12 20.21 -12.01
CA GLU A 114 -24.42 20.82 -12.23
C GLU A 114 -24.31 22.23 -12.84
N LYS A 115 -23.43 23.08 -12.28
CA LYS A 115 -23.18 24.44 -12.79
C LYS A 115 -22.60 24.46 -14.19
N THR A 116 -21.70 23.51 -14.50
CA THR A 116 -21.09 23.43 -15.85
C THR A 116 -22.01 22.76 -16.86
N GLY A 117 -23.01 22.00 -16.40
CA GLY A 117 -23.88 21.19 -17.25
C GLY A 117 -23.15 20.11 -18.03
N ARG A 118 -21.91 19.74 -17.63
CA ARG A 118 -21.05 18.82 -18.39
C ARG A 118 -20.26 17.91 -17.47
N PHE A 119 -20.18 16.62 -17.86
CA PHE A 119 -19.28 15.65 -17.28
C PHE A 119 -18.14 15.40 -18.26
N LEU A 120 -16.97 15.99 -18.00
CA LEU A 120 -15.84 16.03 -18.93
C LEU A 120 -14.68 15.11 -18.56
N ASP A 121 -14.67 14.55 -17.35
CA ASP A 121 -13.55 13.77 -16.82
C ASP A 121 -13.99 12.31 -16.62
N PRO A 122 -13.80 11.41 -17.61
CA PRO A 122 -14.22 10.02 -17.53
C PRO A 122 -13.63 9.31 -16.29
N ILE A 123 -14.40 8.37 -15.73
CA ILE A 123 -13.87 7.47 -14.71
C ILE A 123 -13.03 6.37 -15.38
N ILE A 124 -12.14 5.73 -14.60
CA ILE A 124 -11.49 4.49 -15.04
C ILE A 124 -12.34 3.33 -14.53
N ALA A 125 -12.61 2.34 -15.37
CA ALA A 125 -13.37 1.16 -15.00
C ALA A 125 -12.68 -0.14 -15.46
N VAL A 126 -12.88 -1.21 -14.70
CA VAL A 126 -12.48 -2.58 -15.02
C VAL A 126 -13.67 -3.50 -14.79
N THR A 127 -13.68 -4.71 -15.37
CA THR A 127 -14.74 -5.68 -15.12
C THR A 127 -14.72 -6.17 -13.68
N ALA A 128 -15.88 -6.23 -13.04
CA ALA A 128 -16.07 -6.83 -11.73
C ALA A 128 -16.30 -8.35 -11.82
N PRO A 129 -16.07 -9.13 -10.76
CA PRO A 129 -16.29 -10.59 -10.76
C PRO A 129 -17.73 -11.00 -11.01
N ASP A 130 -18.69 -10.18 -10.61
CA ASP A 130 -20.14 -10.36 -10.72
C ASP A 130 -20.74 -9.96 -12.08
N GLY A 131 -19.90 -9.49 -13.02
CA GLY A 131 -20.30 -9.08 -14.37
C GLY A 131 -20.59 -7.59 -14.52
N GLY A 132 -20.51 -6.78 -13.44
CA GLY A 132 -20.56 -5.33 -13.48
C GLY A 132 -19.19 -4.71 -13.74
N PHE A 133 -19.02 -3.46 -13.30
CA PHE A 133 -17.76 -2.72 -13.41
C PHE A 133 -17.34 -2.13 -12.08
N TRP A 134 -16.05 -2.19 -11.78
CA TRP A 134 -15.43 -1.48 -10.68
C TRP A 134 -14.71 -0.23 -11.16
N THR A 135 -14.82 0.87 -10.40
CA THR A 135 -14.02 2.07 -10.66
C THR A 135 -12.91 2.23 -9.62
N PRO A 136 -11.65 1.89 -9.96
CA PRO A 136 -10.49 2.12 -9.07
C PRO A 136 -10.12 3.60 -8.98
N ASN A 137 -10.50 4.40 -9.96
CA ASN A 137 -10.30 5.86 -9.96
C ASN A 137 -11.52 6.57 -10.51
N GLY A 138 -12.31 7.16 -9.63
CA GLY A 138 -13.52 7.90 -10.01
C GLY A 138 -14.64 7.82 -8.99
N ARG A 139 -14.44 7.22 -7.81
CA ARG A 139 -15.45 7.03 -6.77
C ARG A 139 -16.22 8.32 -6.44
N HIS A 140 -15.52 9.45 -6.25
CA HIS A 140 -16.17 10.73 -5.99
C HIS A 140 -16.98 11.25 -7.18
N ARG A 141 -16.49 11.02 -8.42
CA ARG A 141 -17.20 11.37 -9.66
C ARG A 141 -18.44 10.51 -9.83
N LEU A 142 -18.33 9.20 -9.60
CA LEU A 142 -19.46 8.28 -9.62
C LEU A 142 -20.53 8.68 -8.59
N ALA A 143 -20.13 8.97 -7.34
CA ALA A 143 -21.05 9.41 -6.30
C ALA A 143 -21.72 10.76 -6.62
N ALA A 144 -20.97 11.70 -7.21
CA ALA A 144 -21.52 12.96 -7.66
C ALA A 144 -22.56 12.77 -8.77
N MET A 145 -22.30 11.91 -9.74
CA MET A 145 -23.23 11.59 -10.83
C MET A 145 -24.46 10.83 -10.33
N LYS A 146 -24.30 9.85 -9.41
CA LYS A 146 -25.42 9.18 -8.72
C LYS A 146 -26.29 10.19 -7.97
N ARG A 147 -25.68 11.15 -7.26
CA ARG A 147 -26.38 12.24 -6.55
C ARG A 147 -27.17 13.15 -7.47
N LEU A 148 -26.66 13.43 -8.68
CA LEU A 148 -27.34 14.24 -9.68
C LEU A 148 -28.45 13.48 -10.42
N GLY A 149 -28.67 12.20 -10.15
CA GLY A 149 -29.66 11.35 -10.82
C GLY A 149 -29.29 11.02 -12.27
N ALA A 150 -27.99 11.01 -12.59
CA ALA A 150 -27.51 10.66 -13.92
C ALA A 150 -27.88 9.20 -14.27
N LYS A 151 -28.30 8.95 -15.51
CA LYS A 151 -28.63 7.60 -16.02
C LYS A 151 -27.39 6.80 -16.40
N SER A 152 -26.31 7.49 -16.73
CA SER A 152 -25.08 6.87 -17.25
C SER A 152 -23.85 7.70 -16.91
N ILE A 153 -22.68 7.08 -17.06
CA ILE A 153 -21.40 7.73 -16.81
C ILE A 153 -20.37 7.32 -17.88
N THR A 154 -19.56 8.29 -18.31
CA THR A 154 -18.47 8.05 -19.26
C THR A 154 -17.29 7.42 -18.55
N ALA A 155 -16.74 6.36 -19.14
CA ALA A 155 -15.63 5.59 -18.56
C ALA A 155 -14.55 5.26 -19.62
N LEU A 156 -13.31 5.21 -19.17
CA LEU A 156 -12.22 4.50 -19.84
C LEU A 156 -12.19 3.08 -19.27
N VAL A 157 -12.59 2.10 -20.06
CA VAL A 157 -12.69 0.71 -19.62
C VAL A 157 -11.45 -0.06 -20.06
N LEU A 158 -10.80 -0.71 -19.10
CA LEU A 158 -9.54 -1.44 -19.28
C LEU A 158 -9.81 -2.95 -19.24
N PRO A 159 -9.16 -3.75 -20.11
CA PRO A 159 -9.38 -5.19 -20.18
C PRO A 159 -8.77 -5.95 -18.98
N ASP A 160 -7.73 -5.41 -18.39
CA ASP A 160 -6.98 -6.04 -17.34
C ASP A 160 -7.48 -5.58 -15.94
N ARG A 161 -8.11 -6.49 -15.19
CA ARG A 161 -8.60 -6.22 -13.84
C ARG A 161 -7.46 -5.96 -12.84
N GLU A 162 -6.29 -6.56 -13.06
CA GLU A 162 -5.15 -6.37 -12.15
C GLU A 162 -4.69 -4.91 -12.14
N LEU A 163 -4.93 -4.16 -13.21
CA LEU A 163 -4.67 -2.71 -13.26
C LEU A 163 -5.46 -1.93 -12.20
N ALA A 164 -6.60 -2.46 -11.72
CA ALA A 164 -7.34 -1.82 -10.65
C ALA A 164 -6.49 -1.65 -9.39
N TRP A 165 -5.71 -2.67 -9.04
CA TRP A 165 -4.81 -2.63 -7.87
C TRP A 165 -3.67 -1.63 -8.07
N GLN A 166 -3.09 -1.58 -9.27
CA GLN A 166 -2.04 -0.61 -9.61
C GLN A 166 -2.56 0.84 -9.52
N ILE A 167 -3.77 1.07 -10.01
CA ILE A 167 -4.40 2.39 -9.96
C ILE A 167 -4.74 2.78 -8.53
N LEU A 168 -5.20 1.84 -7.70
CA LEU A 168 -5.42 2.08 -6.27
C LEU A 168 -4.11 2.44 -5.58
N ALA A 169 -3.03 1.70 -5.82
CA ALA A 169 -1.71 1.99 -5.27
C ALA A 169 -1.20 3.40 -5.68
N LEU A 170 -1.39 3.80 -6.93
CA LEU A 170 -1.06 5.15 -7.39
C LEU A 170 -1.92 6.26 -6.75
N ASN A 171 -3.12 5.91 -6.26
CA ASN A 171 -3.98 6.86 -5.55
C ASN A 171 -3.58 7.03 -4.08
N THR A 172 -2.86 6.08 -3.47
CA THR A 172 -2.35 6.20 -2.10
C THR A 172 -1.36 7.34 -1.96
N GLU A 173 -0.59 7.67 -3.00
CA GLU A 173 0.32 8.84 -3.01
C GLU A 173 -0.41 10.17 -2.74
N LYS A 174 -1.72 10.25 -2.93
CA LYS A 174 -2.54 11.44 -2.65
C LYS A 174 -3.06 11.51 -1.23
N ALA A 175 -2.83 10.47 -0.41
CA ALA A 175 -3.22 10.48 1.00
C ALA A 175 -2.36 11.50 1.77
N HIS A 176 -3.01 12.47 2.41
CA HIS A 176 -2.33 13.60 3.05
C HIS A 176 -1.68 13.24 4.40
N ASN A 177 -2.10 12.13 5.03
CA ASN A 177 -1.56 11.70 6.33
C ASN A 177 -1.28 10.19 6.38
N LEU A 178 -0.42 9.80 7.32
CA LEU A 178 0.03 8.43 7.53
C LEU A 178 -1.12 7.46 7.80
N LYS A 179 -2.10 7.87 8.61
CA LYS A 179 -3.25 7.05 8.99
C LYS A 179 -4.10 6.66 7.77
N GLU A 180 -4.49 7.64 6.95
CA GLU A 180 -5.28 7.39 5.75
C GLU A 180 -4.56 6.45 4.79
N ARG A 181 -3.25 6.68 4.60
CA ARG A 181 -2.40 5.85 3.76
C ARG A 181 -2.31 4.41 4.27
N SER A 182 -2.10 4.23 5.58
CA SER A 182 -2.04 2.91 6.19
C SER A 182 -3.38 2.17 6.11
N LEU A 183 -4.50 2.86 6.34
CA LEU A 183 -5.83 2.28 6.21
C LEU A 183 -6.17 1.89 4.77
N GLU A 184 -5.71 2.63 3.77
CA GLU A 184 -5.89 2.28 2.37
C GLU A 184 -5.06 1.04 2.01
N VAL A 185 -3.79 1.01 2.44
CA VAL A 185 -2.89 -0.12 2.18
C VAL A 185 -3.40 -1.42 2.81
N ILE A 186 -3.88 -1.40 4.07
CA ILE A 186 -4.42 -2.64 4.69
C ILE A 186 -5.70 -3.11 4.01
N ARG A 187 -6.56 -2.22 3.51
CA ARG A 187 -7.74 -2.60 2.73
C ARG A 187 -7.35 -3.28 1.42
N ILE A 188 -6.38 -2.72 0.69
CA ILE A 188 -5.81 -3.35 -0.51
C ILE A 188 -5.25 -4.73 -0.16
N TYR A 189 -4.46 -4.83 0.92
CA TYR A 189 -3.85 -6.07 1.36
C TYR A 189 -4.89 -7.16 1.65
N ARG A 190 -5.99 -6.83 2.36
CA ARG A 190 -7.08 -7.76 2.64
C ARG A 190 -7.74 -8.27 1.36
N GLY A 191 -7.94 -7.40 0.38
CA GLY A 191 -8.43 -7.80 -0.93
C GLY A 191 -7.50 -8.73 -1.68
N LEU A 192 -6.18 -8.48 -1.61
CA LEU A 192 -5.18 -9.38 -2.19
C LEU A 192 -5.18 -10.75 -1.51
N VAL A 193 -5.39 -10.81 -0.19
CA VAL A 193 -5.53 -12.08 0.55
C VAL A 193 -6.76 -12.87 0.09
N GLU A 194 -7.86 -12.21 -0.23
CA GLU A 194 -9.08 -12.85 -0.73
C GLU A 194 -8.94 -13.34 -2.19
N GLU A 195 -8.38 -12.51 -3.07
CA GLU A 195 -8.27 -12.82 -4.49
C GLU A 195 -7.06 -13.71 -4.83
N ASN A 196 -5.94 -13.55 -4.12
CA ASN A 196 -4.65 -14.15 -4.44
C ASN A 196 -3.97 -14.81 -3.22
N PRO A 197 -4.65 -15.68 -2.44
CA PRO A 197 -4.20 -16.14 -1.13
C PRO A 197 -2.86 -16.90 -1.14
N THR A 198 -2.47 -17.47 -2.28
CA THR A 198 -1.27 -18.29 -2.47
C THR A 198 -0.09 -17.56 -3.08
N GLN A 199 -0.29 -16.34 -3.58
CA GLN A 199 0.80 -15.55 -4.17
C GLN A 199 1.69 -14.98 -3.09
N LEU A 200 2.98 -14.78 -3.41
CA LEU A 200 3.97 -14.28 -2.48
C LEU A 200 3.74 -12.78 -2.18
N GLU A 201 3.87 -12.40 -0.93
CA GLU A 201 3.70 -11.02 -0.49
C GLU A 201 4.65 -10.05 -1.23
N SER A 202 5.92 -10.47 -1.42
CA SER A 202 6.93 -9.67 -2.11
C SER A 202 6.55 -9.28 -3.54
N GLN A 203 5.69 -10.05 -4.21
CA GLN A 203 5.18 -9.73 -5.55
C GLN A 203 4.25 -8.51 -5.55
N PHE A 204 3.63 -8.22 -4.41
CA PHE A 204 2.72 -7.09 -4.24
C PHE A 204 3.39 -5.84 -3.63
N ALA A 205 4.72 -5.85 -3.45
CA ALA A 205 5.47 -4.73 -2.88
C ALA A 205 5.18 -3.38 -3.56
N PHE A 206 4.95 -3.38 -4.87
CA PHE A 206 4.59 -2.17 -5.63
C PHE A 206 3.24 -1.60 -5.20
N TYR A 207 2.26 -2.46 -4.89
CA TYR A 207 0.90 -2.05 -4.52
C TYR A 207 0.78 -1.62 -3.06
N LEU A 208 1.62 -2.20 -2.20
CA LEU A 208 1.58 -2.02 -0.76
C LEU A 208 2.57 -0.96 -0.26
N GLU A 209 3.43 -0.45 -1.18
CA GLU A 209 4.45 0.57 -0.96
C GLU A 209 5.53 0.17 0.06
N GLU A 210 5.17 -0.01 1.33
CA GLU A 210 6.07 -0.44 2.40
C GLU A 210 5.34 -1.31 3.44
N PRO A 211 5.99 -2.36 3.98
CA PRO A 211 5.38 -3.30 4.92
C PRO A 211 4.84 -2.62 6.18
N ALA A 212 5.53 -1.57 6.64
CA ALA A 212 5.14 -0.78 7.80
C ALA A 212 3.72 -0.21 7.71
N LEU A 213 3.25 0.14 6.49
CA LEU A 213 1.90 0.63 6.29
C LEU A 213 0.84 -0.44 6.52
N VAL A 214 1.14 -1.70 6.20
CA VAL A 214 0.26 -2.85 6.46
C VAL A 214 0.08 -3.02 7.97
N THR A 215 1.19 -3.08 8.72
CA THR A 215 1.17 -3.21 10.19
C THR A 215 0.48 -2.02 10.86
N LEU A 216 0.78 -0.79 10.44
CA LEU A 216 0.11 0.40 10.95
C LEU A 216 -1.38 0.43 10.60
N GLY A 217 -1.75 -0.03 9.41
CA GLY A 217 -3.15 -0.16 8.99
C GLY A 217 -3.95 -1.04 9.94
N VAL A 218 -3.40 -2.20 10.32
CA VAL A 218 -4.00 -3.07 11.34
C VAL A 218 -4.09 -2.38 12.70
N CYS A 219 -3.06 -1.59 13.09
CA CYS A 219 -3.13 -0.80 14.33
C CYS A 219 -4.28 0.20 14.30
N TYR A 220 -4.44 0.96 13.22
CA TYR A 220 -5.50 1.95 13.07
C TYR A 220 -6.91 1.35 12.94
N GLU A 221 -7.04 0.13 12.40
CA GLU A 221 -8.32 -0.60 12.40
C GLU A 221 -8.76 -0.97 13.82
N ARG A 222 -7.80 -1.36 14.69
CA ARG A 222 -8.06 -1.76 16.08
C ARG A 222 -8.22 -0.57 17.01
N GLU A 223 -7.38 0.46 16.81
CA GLU A 223 -7.32 1.66 17.64
C GLU A 223 -7.30 2.92 16.74
N PRO A 224 -8.45 3.52 16.45
CA PRO A 224 -8.55 4.66 15.54
C PRO A 224 -7.77 5.91 15.97
N ARG A 225 -7.46 6.06 17.28
CA ARG A 225 -6.67 7.17 17.84
C ARG A 225 -5.21 6.81 18.07
N PHE A 226 -4.73 5.72 17.47
CA PHE A 226 -3.35 5.30 17.59
C PHE A 226 -2.38 6.31 16.97
N ALA A 227 -1.34 6.69 17.70
CA ALA A 227 -0.33 7.66 17.26
C ALA A 227 0.78 6.98 16.44
N GLY A 228 0.43 6.41 15.30
CA GLY A 228 1.32 5.60 14.45
C GLY A 228 2.55 6.31 13.95
N GLY A 229 2.51 7.64 13.81
CA GLY A 229 3.64 8.46 13.39
C GLY A 229 4.90 8.28 14.24
N SER A 230 4.73 8.04 15.55
CA SER A 230 5.85 7.79 16.46
C SER A 230 6.54 6.44 16.22
N TYR A 231 5.84 5.46 15.69
CA TYR A 231 6.33 4.08 15.46
C TYR A 231 6.74 3.82 14.02
N HIS A 232 6.19 4.56 13.07
CA HIS A 232 6.46 4.38 11.64
C HIS A 232 7.96 4.32 11.28
N PRO A 233 8.85 5.19 11.79
CA PRO A 233 10.27 5.13 11.46
C PRO A 233 10.96 3.83 11.90
N ILE A 234 10.45 3.19 12.96
CA ILE A 234 10.99 1.94 13.49
C ILE A 234 10.53 0.78 12.63
N LEU A 235 9.22 0.70 12.35
CA LEU A 235 8.63 -0.34 11.50
C LEU A 235 9.23 -0.29 10.10
N ARG A 236 9.27 0.89 9.48
CA ARG A 236 9.85 1.09 8.15
C ARG A 236 11.31 0.63 8.02
N ARG A 237 12.07 0.67 9.13
CA ARG A 237 13.47 0.26 9.14
C ARG A 237 13.65 -1.24 9.30
N LEU A 238 12.69 -1.93 9.88
CA LEU A 238 12.80 -3.32 10.32
C LEU A 238 11.90 -4.29 9.59
N GLU A 239 10.79 -3.83 9.01
CA GLU A 239 9.89 -4.69 8.25
C GLU A 239 10.30 -4.76 6.78
N GLU A 240 10.23 -5.95 6.25
CA GLU A 240 10.44 -6.25 4.84
C GLU A 240 9.26 -7.13 4.36
N PHE A 241 8.90 -7.02 3.10
CA PHE A 241 7.94 -7.94 2.50
C PHE A 241 8.55 -9.34 2.43
N SER A 242 7.78 -10.33 2.86
CA SER A 242 8.23 -11.72 2.93
C SER A 242 8.01 -12.45 1.60
N ASP A 243 8.76 -13.54 1.41
CA ASP A 243 8.52 -14.50 0.32
C ASP A 243 7.55 -15.61 0.75
N GLU A 244 6.64 -15.30 1.69
CA GLU A 244 5.54 -16.17 2.08
C GLU A 244 4.25 -15.79 1.36
N PRO A 245 3.30 -16.73 1.23
CA PRO A 245 1.97 -16.43 0.71
C PRO A 245 1.27 -15.34 1.52
N VAL A 246 0.59 -14.38 0.86
CA VAL A 246 -0.09 -13.26 1.53
C VAL A 246 -1.03 -13.68 2.64
N LYS A 247 -1.68 -14.86 2.52
CA LYS A 247 -2.53 -15.45 3.57
C LYS A 247 -1.77 -15.81 4.87
N GLY A 248 -0.49 -16.13 4.75
CA GLY A 248 0.41 -16.39 5.89
C GLY A 248 0.99 -15.08 6.42
N ALA A 249 1.51 -14.24 5.52
CA ALA A 249 2.18 -13.00 5.83
C ALA A 249 1.27 -11.99 6.57
N VAL A 250 -0.03 -11.92 6.24
CA VAL A 250 -0.99 -11.07 6.96
C VAL A 250 -1.01 -11.34 8.47
N LYS A 251 -0.87 -12.59 8.89
CA LYS A 251 -0.85 -12.96 10.31
C LYS A 251 0.41 -12.48 11.03
N VAL A 252 1.51 -12.33 10.30
CA VAL A 252 2.75 -11.73 10.83
C VAL A 252 2.52 -10.25 11.10
N HIS A 253 1.96 -9.51 10.16
CA HIS A 253 1.60 -8.10 10.35
C HIS A 253 0.58 -7.90 11.48
N GLU A 254 -0.42 -8.78 11.60
CA GLU A 254 -1.40 -8.75 12.70
C GLU A 254 -0.76 -8.98 14.06
N ARG A 255 0.26 -9.86 14.16
CA ARG A 255 1.04 -10.11 15.37
C ARG A 255 1.92 -8.90 15.70
N HIS A 256 2.63 -8.33 14.72
CA HIS A 256 3.42 -7.12 14.89
C HIS A 256 2.56 -5.95 15.37
N ALA A 257 1.40 -5.74 14.76
CA ALA A 257 0.45 -4.70 15.18
C ALA A 257 0.01 -4.90 16.64
N GLY A 258 -0.27 -6.14 17.06
CA GLY A 258 -0.57 -6.46 18.46
C GLY A 258 0.56 -6.08 19.41
N MET A 259 1.82 -6.33 19.02
CA MET A 259 2.99 -5.95 19.83
C MET A 259 3.20 -4.44 19.88
N VAL A 260 2.96 -3.73 18.76
CA VAL A 260 3.04 -2.27 18.69
C VAL A 260 1.99 -1.62 19.59
N LEU A 261 0.75 -2.10 19.57
CA LEU A 261 -0.32 -1.58 20.42
C LEU A 261 -0.04 -1.84 21.92
N GLN A 262 0.50 -3.01 22.27
CA GLN A 262 0.95 -3.29 23.66
C GLN A 262 2.09 -2.36 24.11
N LEU A 263 3.00 -2.01 23.19
CA LEU A 263 4.05 -1.03 23.45
C LEU A 263 3.43 0.36 23.64
N ASP A 264 2.50 0.76 22.78
CA ASP A 264 1.84 2.06 22.84
C ASP A 264 1.06 2.27 24.14
N GLU A 265 0.43 1.23 24.67
CA GLU A 265 -0.21 1.26 25.99
C GLU A 265 0.80 1.64 27.10
N LYS A 266 2.00 1.04 27.10
CA LYS A 266 3.05 1.38 28.07
C LYS A 266 3.60 2.79 27.87
N VAL A 267 3.81 3.20 26.62
CA VAL A 267 4.26 4.55 26.27
C VAL A 267 3.20 5.58 26.70
N SER A 268 1.92 5.30 26.49
CA SER A 268 0.81 6.17 26.92
C SER A 268 0.80 6.36 28.45
N GLY A 269 1.07 5.30 29.23
CA GLY A 269 1.24 5.39 30.67
C GLY A 269 2.38 6.34 31.05
N VAL A 270 3.55 6.20 30.43
CA VAL A 270 4.71 7.08 30.68
C VAL A 270 4.39 8.53 30.29
N VAL A 271 3.72 8.74 29.15
CA VAL A 271 3.31 10.11 28.71
C VAL A 271 2.36 10.75 29.72
N LYS A 272 1.42 9.98 30.27
CA LYS A 272 0.50 10.46 31.32
C LYS A 272 1.28 10.88 32.57
N GLU A 273 2.20 10.05 33.05
CA GLU A 273 3.05 10.36 34.20
C GLU A 273 3.91 11.62 33.95
N LEU A 274 4.48 11.79 32.76
CA LEU A 274 5.23 13.00 32.39
C LEU A 274 4.36 14.26 32.46
N LYS A 275 3.12 14.19 31.98
CA LYS A 275 2.14 15.30 32.07
C LYS A 275 1.78 15.60 33.53
N GLU A 276 1.60 14.60 34.37
CA GLU A 276 1.33 14.75 35.81
C GLU A 276 2.51 15.39 36.56
N HIS A 277 3.75 15.19 36.08
CA HIS A 277 4.95 15.87 36.58
C HIS A 277 5.13 17.29 36.03
N GLY A 278 4.14 17.84 35.32
CA GLY A 278 4.15 19.21 34.80
C GLY A 278 4.95 19.40 33.51
N LEU A 279 5.36 18.32 32.84
CA LEU A 279 6.07 18.39 31.57
C LEU A 279 5.07 18.56 30.43
N VAL A 280 5.21 19.66 29.65
CA VAL A 280 4.29 19.98 28.56
C VAL A 280 5.05 20.03 27.23
N SER A 281 4.63 19.17 26.29
CA SER A 281 5.14 19.19 24.91
C SER A 281 4.15 18.43 24.02
N PRO A 282 3.89 18.89 22.79
CA PRO A 282 3.12 18.12 21.81
C PRO A 282 3.88 16.87 21.27
N TYR A 283 5.12 16.68 21.68
CA TYR A 283 6.00 15.60 21.20
C TYR A 283 6.38 14.60 22.29
N LEU A 284 5.66 14.54 23.41
CA LEU A 284 6.00 13.67 24.55
C LEU A 284 6.07 12.20 24.12
N ARG A 285 5.13 11.71 23.34
CA ARG A 285 5.12 10.35 22.84
C ARG A 285 6.35 10.05 21.98
N SER A 286 6.63 10.89 21.00
CA SER A 286 7.80 10.76 20.12
C SER A 286 9.10 10.81 20.92
N PHE A 287 9.17 11.64 21.96
CA PHE A 287 10.30 11.73 22.88
C PHE A 287 10.50 10.41 23.64
N VAL A 288 9.44 9.85 24.23
CA VAL A 288 9.52 8.58 24.98
C VAL A 288 9.96 7.46 24.02
N VAL A 289 9.30 7.33 22.86
CA VAL A 289 9.61 6.30 21.85
C VAL A 289 11.08 6.41 21.41
N ALA A 290 11.59 7.60 21.15
CA ALA A 290 12.99 7.82 20.78
C ALA A 290 13.96 7.39 21.88
N ARG A 291 13.63 7.61 23.16
CA ARG A 291 14.48 7.25 24.31
C ARG A 291 14.54 5.75 24.57
N ILE A 292 13.43 5.05 24.37
CA ILE A 292 13.36 3.59 24.58
C ILE A 292 13.86 2.80 23.36
N ASN A 293 14.00 3.43 22.19
CA ASN A 293 14.39 2.79 20.94
C ASN A 293 15.85 2.29 20.99
N PRO A 294 16.11 0.97 20.91
CA PRO A 294 17.45 0.41 20.91
C PRO A 294 18.22 0.64 19.60
N LEU A 295 17.51 0.88 18.48
CA LEU A 295 18.11 0.96 17.15
C LEU A 295 19.09 2.13 16.98
N ARG A 296 19.01 3.12 17.86
CA ARG A 296 19.90 4.28 17.85
C ARG A 296 21.37 3.91 18.05
N TRP A 297 21.61 2.77 18.74
CA TRP A 297 22.95 2.33 19.15
C TRP A 297 23.45 1.13 18.34
N ILE A 298 22.63 0.56 17.48
CA ILE A 298 22.98 -0.63 16.70
C ILE A 298 23.75 -0.21 15.45
N LYS A 299 24.99 -0.69 15.36
CA LYS A 299 25.84 -0.57 14.17
C LYS A 299 26.00 -1.98 13.58
N GLY A 300 25.47 -2.21 12.36
CA GLY A 300 25.55 -3.49 11.68
C GLY A 300 24.21 -4.12 11.40
N GLU A 301 24.10 -5.44 11.47
CA GLU A 301 22.89 -6.19 11.20
C GLU A 301 21.78 -5.81 12.19
N LEU A 302 20.58 -5.56 11.65
CA LEU A 302 19.43 -5.17 12.46
C LEU A 302 18.78 -6.41 13.09
N PRO A 303 18.38 -6.34 14.36
CA PRO A 303 17.67 -7.44 15.00
C PRO A 303 16.24 -7.53 14.48
N PRO A 304 15.59 -8.72 14.59
CA PRO A 304 14.19 -8.90 14.26
C PRO A 304 13.29 -7.89 14.98
N LEU A 305 12.24 -7.41 14.29
CA LEU A 305 11.30 -6.42 14.83
C LEU A 305 10.73 -6.83 16.18
N GLU A 306 10.34 -8.08 16.34
CA GLU A 306 9.76 -8.60 17.60
C GLU A 306 10.70 -8.40 18.80
N ASN A 307 12.00 -8.62 18.61
CA ASN A 307 13.00 -8.42 19.65
C ASN A 307 13.15 -6.93 20.03
N VAL A 308 13.09 -6.05 19.01
CA VAL A 308 13.13 -4.60 19.21
C VAL A 308 11.91 -4.14 20.00
N LEU A 309 10.70 -4.53 19.58
CA LEU A 309 9.45 -4.15 20.24
C LEU A 309 9.39 -4.67 21.68
N LYS A 310 9.86 -5.90 21.94
CA LYS A 310 9.98 -6.46 23.29
C LYS A 310 10.91 -5.63 24.17
N THR A 311 12.11 -5.32 23.65
CA THR A 311 13.11 -4.49 24.37
C THR A 311 12.55 -3.09 24.65
N MET A 312 11.86 -2.48 23.69
CA MET A 312 11.23 -1.18 23.89
C MET A 312 10.15 -1.22 24.96
N ARG A 313 9.32 -2.25 24.99
CA ARG A 313 8.28 -2.44 26.01
C ARG A 313 8.88 -2.59 27.41
N GLU A 314 9.96 -3.36 27.54
CA GLU A 314 10.69 -3.52 28.82
C GLU A 314 11.31 -2.19 29.28
N ARG A 315 11.87 -1.39 28.35
CA ARG A 315 12.42 -0.06 28.67
C ARG A 315 11.34 0.95 29.02
N ALA A 316 10.18 0.90 28.35
CA ALA A 316 9.03 1.74 28.70
C ALA A 316 8.53 1.44 30.13
N ALA A 317 8.44 0.16 30.50
CA ALA A 317 8.04 -0.23 31.86
C ALA A 317 9.04 0.20 32.97
N LYS A 318 10.31 0.43 32.60
CA LYS A 318 11.38 0.90 33.51
C LYS A 318 11.71 2.38 33.32
N PHE A 319 10.85 3.13 32.61
CA PHE A 319 11.13 4.53 32.29
C PHE A 319 11.08 5.39 33.56
N ASN A 320 12.16 6.13 33.85
CA ASN A 320 12.24 6.97 35.03
C ASN A 320 11.83 8.41 34.72
N VAL A 321 10.59 8.74 34.97
CA VAL A 321 9.99 10.05 34.75
C VAL A 321 10.66 11.14 35.59
N GLY A 322 11.03 10.84 36.86
CA GLY A 322 11.64 11.83 37.76
C GLY A 322 13.02 12.35 37.33
N LYS A 323 13.66 11.72 36.34
CA LYS A 323 14.93 12.19 35.76
C LYS A 323 14.77 13.12 34.56
N ILE A 324 13.54 13.32 34.07
CA ILE A 324 13.27 14.13 32.88
C ILE A 324 12.99 15.58 33.28
N ARG A 325 13.61 16.52 32.60
CA ARG A 325 13.42 17.96 32.79
C ARG A 325 12.84 18.58 31.53
N GLN A 326 12.15 19.73 31.66
CA GLN A 326 11.54 20.44 30.51
C GLN A 326 12.56 20.75 29.40
N GLN A 327 13.81 21.06 29.74
CA GLN A 327 14.88 21.28 28.76
C GLN A 327 15.25 20.07 27.93
N ASP A 328 15.02 18.84 28.42
CA ASP A 328 15.26 17.60 27.66
C ASP A 328 14.26 17.42 26.50
N LEU A 329 13.12 18.11 26.57
CA LEU A 329 12.08 18.10 25.55
C LEU A 329 12.34 19.10 24.42
N ALA A 330 13.22 20.09 24.61
CA ALA A 330 13.49 21.12 23.62
C ALA A 330 14.14 20.59 22.31
N GLY A 331 14.74 19.40 22.37
CA GLY A 331 15.31 18.70 21.20
C GLY A 331 14.45 17.59 20.63
N ALA A 332 13.23 17.40 21.15
CA ALA A 332 12.32 16.37 20.66
C ALA A 332 11.73 16.80 19.29
N VAL A 333 12.13 16.11 18.24
CA VAL A 333 11.61 16.28 16.89
C VAL A 333 10.87 15.01 16.51
N GLY A 334 9.64 15.14 16.04
CA GLY A 334 8.82 14.00 15.60
C GLY A 334 7.43 14.49 15.21
N PRO A 335 6.55 13.61 14.77
CA PRO A 335 5.15 13.96 14.60
C PRO A 335 4.56 14.38 15.96
N PRO A 336 3.69 15.42 16.00
CA PRO A 336 2.98 15.78 17.21
C PRO A 336 2.11 14.62 17.68
N ASP A 337 1.81 14.60 18.99
CA ASP A 337 0.85 13.64 19.55
C ASP A 337 -0.51 13.92 18.88
N GLU A 338 -1.08 12.92 18.23
CA GLU A 338 -2.44 13.01 17.67
C GLU A 338 -3.42 12.95 18.87
N GLU A 339 -4.17 14.04 19.11
CA GLU A 339 -5.24 14.12 20.12
C GLU A 339 -6.53 13.50 19.60
#